data_72b2da7f7f7cbfe4add3e59ec9066060
#
_entry.id   72b2da7f7f7cbfe4add3e59ec9066060
#
_cell.length_a   1.000
_cell.length_b   1.000
_cell.length_c   1.000
_cell.angle_alpha   90.00
_cell.angle_beta   90.00
_cell.angle_gamma   90.00
#
_symmetry.space_group_name_H-M   'P 1'
#
loop_
_entity.id
_entity.type
_entity.pdbx_description
1 polymer ?
#
loop_
_entity_poly.entity_id
_entity_poly.type
_entity_poly.pdbx_seq_one_letter_code
_entity_poly.pdbx_strand_id
1 'polypeptide(L)'
;QMFLPGGFNLTLSTQKIKPDHVNVMMYDAGAYWHAKGWHVEAEYLYKHYAHDAFKAVHAFDSFISYDIPSGKGLIRYVTPLLRYDYMSDHSDGTRYLNGKADKSGTLIVNDSQRSRLTCGVTLSLKKPFVSDIRFNYEKYFYKDGGIPHTSEKDKFVVEVMTRF
;
A
#
# COMPACT_ATOMS: atom_id res chain seq x y z
N GLN A 1 4.15 -14.67 -12.19
CA GLN A 1 5.31 -14.36 -11.35
C GLN A 1 6.55 -14.92 -12.03
N MET A 2 7.63 -14.13 -12.05
CA MET A 2 8.92 -14.50 -12.64
C MET A 2 10.00 -14.35 -11.58
N PHE A 3 10.78 -15.41 -11.37
CA PHE A 3 11.92 -15.41 -10.46
C PHE A 3 13.22 -15.20 -11.27
N LEU A 4 13.96 -14.18 -10.90
CA LEU A 4 15.20 -13.80 -11.56
C LEU A 4 16.42 -14.08 -10.66
N PRO A 5 17.62 -14.26 -11.21
CA PRO A 5 18.85 -14.41 -10.42
C PRO A 5 19.07 -13.21 -9.48
N GLY A 6 19.77 -13.44 -8.37
CA GLY A 6 20.12 -12.38 -7.42
C GLY A 6 19.00 -11.95 -6.46
N GLY A 7 17.92 -12.76 -6.34
CA GLY A 7 16.83 -12.51 -5.39
C GLY A 7 15.76 -11.55 -5.90
N PHE A 8 15.71 -11.30 -7.21
CA PHE A 8 14.66 -10.51 -7.84
C PHE A 8 13.45 -11.36 -8.20
N ASN A 9 12.26 -10.79 -7.98
CA ASN A 9 10.98 -11.35 -8.41
C ASN A 9 10.16 -10.27 -9.10
N LEU A 10 9.50 -10.63 -10.20
CA LEU A 10 8.55 -9.77 -10.88
C LEU A 10 7.17 -10.42 -10.85
N THR A 11 6.14 -9.63 -10.60
CA THR A 11 4.74 -10.05 -10.66
C THR A 11 4.00 -9.19 -11.65
N LEU A 12 3.14 -9.82 -12.44
CA LEU A 12 2.16 -9.15 -13.28
C LEU A 12 0.83 -9.84 -13.04
N SER A 13 -0.20 -9.08 -12.79
CA SER A 13 -1.55 -9.61 -12.65
C SER A 13 -2.57 -8.75 -13.38
N THR A 14 -3.69 -9.35 -13.72
CA THR A 14 -4.85 -8.65 -14.26
C THR A 14 -6.10 -9.27 -13.71
N GLN A 15 -7.07 -8.45 -13.37
CA GLN A 15 -8.35 -8.86 -12.86
C GLN A 15 -9.48 -8.11 -13.55
N LYS A 16 -10.52 -8.84 -13.94
CA LYS A 16 -11.77 -8.26 -14.43
C LYS A 16 -12.90 -8.67 -13.50
N ILE A 17 -13.61 -7.68 -12.99
CA ILE A 17 -14.79 -7.86 -12.16
C ILE A 17 -15.95 -7.06 -12.73
N LYS A 18 -17.17 -7.48 -12.44
CA LYS A 18 -18.39 -6.79 -12.87
C LYS A 18 -19.31 -6.56 -11.66
N PRO A 19 -18.99 -5.59 -10.79
CA PRO A 19 -19.92 -5.20 -9.76
C PRO A 19 -21.03 -4.33 -10.38
N ASP A 20 -22.27 -4.60 -10.05
CA ASP A 20 -23.44 -3.78 -10.36
C ASP A 20 -23.47 -3.17 -11.78
N HIS A 21 -23.30 -4.02 -12.79
CA HIS A 21 -23.36 -3.66 -14.22
C HIS A 21 -22.20 -2.82 -14.78
N VAL A 22 -21.20 -2.45 -13.99
CA VAL A 22 -19.99 -1.78 -14.48
C VAL A 22 -18.80 -2.75 -14.51
N ASN A 23 -18.21 -2.93 -15.69
CA ASN A 23 -16.96 -3.71 -15.78
C ASN A 23 -15.81 -2.91 -15.21
N VAL A 24 -15.02 -3.54 -14.33
CA VAL A 24 -13.80 -2.99 -13.78
C VAL A 24 -12.62 -3.84 -14.22
N MET A 25 -11.62 -3.20 -14.81
CA MET A 25 -10.35 -3.83 -15.16
C MET A 25 -9.27 -3.31 -14.23
N MET A 26 -8.48 -4.23 -13.68
CA MET A 26 -7.35 -3.91 -12.83
C MET A 26 -6.09 -4.57 -13.39
N TYR A 27 -5.01 -3.84 -13.39
CA TYR A 27 -3.68 -4.29 -13.81
C TYR A 27 -2.72 -3.98 -12.68
N ASP A 28 -1.85 -4.91 -12.40
CA ASP A 28 -0.87 -4.83 -11.35
C ASP A 28 0.50 -5.26 -11.86
N ALA A 29 1.53 -4.52 -11.49
CA ALA A 29 2.92 -4.84 -11.75
C ALA A 29 3.74 -4.63 -10.49
N GLY A 30 4.38 -5.69 -9.99
CA GLY A 30 5.21 -5.65 -8.79
C GLY A 30 6.64 -6.12 -9.07
N ALA A 31 7.59 -5.53 -8.35
CA ALA A 31 8.99 -5.93 -8.33
C ALA A 31 9.45 -6.08 -6.88
N TYR A 32 10.09 -7.19 -6.58
CA TYR A 32 10.59 -7.53 -5.25
C TYR A 32 12.05 -7.93 -5.34
N TRP A 33 12.84 -7.43 -4.43
CA TRP A 33 14.22 -7.83 -4.27
C TRP A 33 14.56 -8.12 -2.82
N HIS A 34 15.10 -9.31 -2.58
CA HIS A 34 15.53 -9.73 -1.27
C HIS A 34 16.91 -10.36 -1.36
N ALA A 35 17.93 -9.68 -0.86
CA ALA A 35 19.29 -10.19 -0.80
C ALA A 35 20.10 -9.47 0.28
N LYS A 36 21.02 -10.21 0.94
CA LYS A 36 22.01 -9.67 1.89
C LYS A 36 21.40 -8.80 3.00
N GLY A 37 20.21 -9.15 3.47
CA GLY A 37 19.50 -8.41 4.51
C GLY A 37 18.65 -7.24 3.99
N TRP A 38 18.72 -6.90 2.71
CA TRP A 38 17.85 -5.92 2.08
C TRP A 38 16.54 -6.55 1.63
N HIS A 39 15.45 -5.80 1.86
CA HIS A 39 14.13 -6.05 1.31
C HIS A 39 13.66 -4.79 0.60
N VAL A 40 13.42 -4.89 -0.68
CA VAL A 40 12.93 -3.78 -1.51
C VAL A 40 11.74 -4.28 -2.30
N GLU A 41 10.64 -3.55 -2.23
CA GLU A 41 9.42 -3.86 -2.95
C GLU A 41 8.88 -2.59 -3.61
N ALA A 42 8.31 -2.74 -4.78
CA ALA A 42 7.56 -1.70 -5.46
C ALA A 42 6.43 -2.34 -6.23
N GLU A 43 5.23 -1.79 -6.11
CA GLU A 43 4.04 -2.27 -6.77
C GLU A 43 3.26 -1.09 -7.35
N TYR A 44 2.78 -1.27 -8.57
CA TYR A 44 1.94 -0.29 -9.25
C TYR A 44 0.63 -0.96 -9.66
N LEU A 45 -0.48 -0.34 -9.30
CA LEU A 45 -1.83 -0.78 -9.62
C LEU A 45 -2.53 0.28 -10.46
N TYR A 46 -3.13 -0.16 -11.56
CA TYR A 46 -4.01 0.64 -12.39
C TYR A 46 -5.41 0.02 -12.43
N LYS A 47 -6.42 0.83 -12.11
CA LYS A 47 -7.83 0.44 -12.12
C LYS A 47 -8.59 1.32 -13.09
N HIS A 48 -9.30 0.69 -14.02
CA HIS A 48 -10.10 1.36 -15.04
C HIS A 48 -11.54 0.83 -15.03
N TYR A 49 -12.48 1.72 -15.25
CA TYR A 49 -13.90 1.41 -15.32
C TYR A 49 -14.40 1.47 -16.77
N ALA A 50 -15.21 0.50 -17.18
CA ALA A 50 -15.80 0.49 -18.51
C ALA A 50 -16.65 1.74 -18.75
N HIS A 51 -16.59 2.25 -19.96
CA HIS A 51 -17.31 3.47 -20.38
C HIS A 51 -16.97 4.71 -19.55
N ASP A 52 -15.77 4.74 -18.94
CA ASP A 52 -15.33 5.84 -18.08
C ASP A 52 -16.37 6.22 -17.02
N ALA A 53 -17.11 5.21 -16.53
CA ALA A 53 -18.18 5.41 -15.56
C ALA A 53 -17.67 6.08 -14.26
N PHE A 54 -16.39 5.88 -13.96
CA PHE A 54 -15.65 6.55 -12.88
C PHE A 54 -14.23 6.86 -13.35
N LYS A 55 -13.60 7.81 -12.71
CA LYS A 55 -12.21 8.15 -12.94
C LYS A 55 -11.30 6.94 -12.74
N ALA A 56 -10.35 6.73 -13.63
CA ALA A 56 -9.33 5.72 -13.48
C ALA A 56 -8.45 6.01 -12.25
N VAL A 57 -8.00 4.96 -11.58
CA VAL A 57 -7.20 5.07 -10.35
C VAL A 57 -5.81 4.52 -10.60
N HIS A 58 -4.83 5.26 -10.13
CA HIS A 58 -3.44 4.85 -10.06
C HIS A 58 -3.03 4.73 -8.61
N ALA A 59 -2.47 3.61 -8.23
CA ALA A 59 -1.88 3.43 -6.91
C ALA A 59 -0.43 2.94 -7.05
N PHE A 60 0.41 3.37 -6.15
CA PHE A 60 1.81 2.97 -6.06
C PHE A 60 2.16 2.72 -4.61
N ASP A 61 2.81 1.59 -4.36
CA ASP A 61 3.37 1.22 -3.07
C ASP A 61 4.85 0.94 -3.24
N SER A 62 5.66 1.37 -2.31
CA SER A 62 7.08 1.02 -2.27
C SER A 62 7.58 0.88 -0.85
N PHE A 63 8.45 -0.07 -0.65
CA PHE A 63 8.97 -0.43 0.65
C PHE A 63 10.46 -0.78 0.55
N ILE A 64 11.23 -0.29 1.50
CA ILE A 64 12.64 -0.65 1.67
C ILE A 64 12.93 -0.89 3.15
N SER A 65 13.61 -1.98 3.45
CA SER A 65 14.12 -2.26 4.79
C SER A 65 15.46 -2.98 4.75
N TYR A 66 16.15 -2.95 5.88
CA TYR A 66 17.45 -3.62 6.01
C TYR A 66 17.59 -4.29 7.37
N ASP A 67 17.89 -5.59 7.38
CA ASP A 67 18.10 -6.38 8.58
C ASP A 67 19.51 -6.19 9.14
N ILE A 68 19.63 -5.43 10.24
CA ILE A 68 20.87 -5.25 10.99
C ILE A 68 20.95 -6.34 12.06
N PRO A 69 21.87 -7.30 11.95
CA PRO A 69 22.02 -8.34 12.98
C PRO A 69 22.50 -7.74 14.29
N SER A 70 21.78 -8.02 15.39
CA SER A 70 22.20 -7.64 16.73
C SER A 70 22.94 -8.80 17.38
N GLY A 71 24.22 -8.62 17.66
CA GLY A 71 25.03 -9.64 18.32
C GLY A 71 24.77 -9.83 19.82
N LYS A 72 24.01 -8.92 20.47
CA LYS A 72 23.87 -8.86 21.94
C LYS A 72 22.44 -8.98 22.40
N GLY A 73 22.24 -9.58 23.58
CA GLY A 73 20.96 -9.63 24.30
C GLY A 73 19.87 -10.43 23.59
N LEU A 74 18.62 -10.07 23.84
CA LEU A 74 17.41 -10.73 23.35
C LEU A 74 17.07 -10.36 21.88
N ILE A 75 17.61 -9.26 21.37
CA ILE A 75 17.32 -8.80 20.02
C ILE A 75 18.16 -9.60 19.01
N ARG A 76 17.50 -10.13 17.99
CA ARG A 76 18.12 -10.82 16.86
C ARG A 76 18.47 -9.86 15.74
N TYR A 77 17.48 -9.05 15.33
CA TYR A 77 17.64 -8.04 14.29
C TYR A 77 17.00 -6.72 14.71
N VAL A 78 17.57 -5.65 14.23
CA VAL A 78 16.99 -4.31 14.20
C VAL A 78 16.78 -3.96 12.74
N THR A 79 15.54 -3.82 12.30
CA THR A 79 15.19 -3.63 10.89
C THR A 79 14.53 -2.27 10.70
N PRO A 80 15.29 -1.20 10.38
CA PRO A 80 14.71 0.05 9.93
C PRO A 80 13.95 -0.16 8.62
N LEU A 81 12.86 0.58 8.43
CA LEU A 81 12.04 0.56 7.23
C LEU A 81 11.61 1.96 6.80
N LEU A 82 11.45 2.10 5.51
CA LEU A 82 10.81 3.24 4.87
C LEU A 82 9.79 2.71 3.87
N ARG A 83 8.56 3.26 3.89
CA ARG A 83 7.49 2.90 2.97
C ARG A 83 6.83 4.17 2.44
N TYR A 84 6.52 4.17 1.16
CA TYR A 84 5.76 5.23 0.53
C TYR A 84 4.59 4.64 -0.24
N ASP A 85 3.39 5.11 0.09
CA ASP A 85 2.15 4.75 -0.58
C ASP A 85 1.56 5.99 -1.27
N TYR A 86 1.03 5.80 -2.46
CA TYR A 86 0.36 6.84 -3.23
C TYR A 86 -0.92 6.29 -3.85
N MET A 87 -1.97 7.10 -3.86
CA MET A 87 -3.19 6.84 -4.61
C MET A 87 -3.69 8.13 -5.25
N SER A 88 -4.00 8.07 -6.55
CA SER A 88 -4.60 9.19 -7.27
C SER A 88 -6.06 9.41 -6.85
N ASP A 89 -6.62 10.55 -7.24
CA ASP A 89 -8.07 10.75 -7.14
C ASP A 89 -8.79 9.61 -7.85
N HIS A 90 -9.79 9.01 -7.21
CA HIS A 90 -10.49 7.88 -7.82
C HIS A 90 -11.99 8.09 -7.98
N SER A 91 -12.53 9.19 -7.48
CA SER A 91 -13.91 9.60 -7.73
C SER A 91 -14.04 11.10 -7.60
N ASP A 92 -14.79 11.69 -8.50
CA ASP A 92 -15.25 13.09 -8.37
C ASP A 92 -16.64 13.16 -7.72
N GLY A 93 -17.17 12.03 -7.24
CA GLY A 93 -18.52 11.92 -6.67
C GLY A 93 -19.62 11.92 -7.73
N THR A 94 -19.27 11.98 -9.01
CA THR A 94 -20.24 11.97 -10.11
C THR A 94 -20.28 10.59 -10.75
N ARG A 95 -21.44 9.95 -10.69
CA ARG A 95 -21.72 8.72 -11.43
C ARG A 95 -22.19 9.09 -12.83
N TYR A 96 -21.56 8.53 -13.85
CA TYR A 96 -22.00 8.67 -15.24
C TYR A 96 -22.79 7.42 -15.68
N LEU A 97 -24.05 7.60 -16.00
CA LEU A 97 -24.88 6.60 -16.63
C LEU A 97 -25.13 7.02 -18.08
N ASN A 98 -24.73 6.18 -19.05
CA ASN A 98 -24.91 6.45 -20.48
C ASN A 98 -24.33 7.80 -20.95
N GLY A 99 -23.15 8.20 -20.43
CA GLY A 99 -22.50 9.44 -20.81
C GLY A 99 -23.15 10.71 -20.22
N LYS A 100 -24.16 10.56 -19.36
CA LYS A 100 -24.80 11.67 -18.64
C LYS A 100 -24.51 11.56 -17.14
N ALA A 101 -24.21 12.70 -16.51
CA ALA A 101 -24.02 12.77 -15.07
C ALA A 101 -25.34 12.42 -14.36
N ASP A 102 -25.36 11.35 -13.59
CA ASP A 102 -26.49 11.04 -12.71
C ASP A 102 -26.28 11.72 -11.35
N LYS A 103 -27.04 12.77 -11.12
CA LYS A 103 -27.01 13.52 -9.85
C LYS A 103 -27.84 12.87 -8.74
N SER A 104 -28.59 11.81 -9.04
CA SER A 104 -29.53 11.20 -8.09
C SER A 104 -28.92 10.12 -7.20
N GLY A 105 -27.72 9.68 -7.47
CA GLY A 105 -27.05 8.61 -6.72
C GLY A 105 -25.60 8.98 -6.38
N THR A 106 -25.41 10.04 -5.61
CA THR A 106 -24.08 10.47 -5.20
C THR A 106 -23.50 9.49 -4.19
N LEU A 107 -22.70 8.54 -4.67
CA LEU A 107 -21.64 7.98 -3.84
C LEU A 107 -20.64 9.12 -3.61
N ILE A 108 -20.82 9.83 -2.51
CA ILE A 108 -19.82 10.79 -2.06
C ILE A 108 -18.66 9.98 -1.50
N VAL A 109 -17.85 9.45 -2.40
CA VAL A 109 -16.53 8.93 -2.03
C VAL A 109 -15.59 10.11 -2.18
N ASN A 110 -15.36 10.81 -1.10
CA ASN A 110 -14.46 11.97 -1.05
C ASN A 110 -13.00 11.47 -0.99
N ASP A 111 -12.61 10.69 -2.01
CA ASP A 111 -11.28 10.10 -2.10
C ASP A 111 -10.40 10.95 -3.03
N SER A 112 -9.94 12.08 -2.50
CA SER A 112 -8.92 12.88 -3.15
C SER A 112 -7.58 12.13 -3.14
N GLN A 113 -6.72 12.55 -4.06
CA GLN A 113 -5.33 12.08 -4.12
C GLN A 113 -4.68 12.17 -2.75
N ARG A 114 -4.05 11.08 -2.34
CA ARG A 114 -3.34 11.00 -1.07
C ARG A 114 -2.04 10.23 -1.20
N SER A 115 -1.11 10.55 -0.32
CA SER A 115 0.08 9.74 -0.13
C SER A 115 0.38 9.59 1.36
N ARG A 116 1.12 8.53 1.68
CA ARG A 116 1.56 8.22 3.03
C ARG A 116 3.03 7.87 3.01
N LEU A 117 3.78 8.47 3.92
CA LEU A 117 5.15 8.11 4.22
C LEU A 117 5.19 7.42 5.58
N THR A 118 5.70 6.21 5.64
CA THR A 118 5.90 5.47 6.88
C THR A 118 7.39 5.29 7.13
N CYS A 119 7.85 5.75 8.29
CA CYS A 119 9.19 5.48 8.80
C CYS A 119 9.06 4.61 10.04
N GLY A 120 9.85 3.56 10.13
CA GLY A 120 9.72 2.65 11.27
C GLY A 120 10.94 1.82 11.57
N VAL A 121 10.85 1.07 12.65
CA VAL A 121 11.83 0.08 13.06
C VAL A 121 11.14 -1.16 13.63
N THR A 122 11.61 -2.33 13.22
CA THR A 122 11.19 -3.61 13.78
C THR A 122 12.33 -4.18 14.62
N LEU A 123 12.01 -4.59 15.84
CA LEU A 123 12.89 -5.33 16.74
C LEU A 123 12.47 -6.79 16.73
N SER A 124 13.28 -7.67 16.14
CA SER A 124 13.04 -9.11 16.13
C SER A 124 13.75 -9.76 17.31
N LEU A 125 13.01 -10.52 18.14
CA LEU A 125 13.52 -11.15 19.33
C LEU A 125 14.02 -12.58 19.04
N LYS A 126 15.02 -13.01 19.83
CA LYS A 126 15.54 -14.40 19.84
C LYS A 126 14.63 -15.33 20.66
N LYS A 127 14.80 -16.64 20.46
CA LYS A 127 14.20 -17.66 21.36
C LYS A 127 14.51 -17.35 22.84
N PRO A 128 13.58 -17.63 23.77
CA PRO A 128 12.33 -18.33 23.59
C PRO A 128 11.17 -17.48 23.03
N PHE A 129 11.31 -16.15 22.99
CA PHE A 129 10.28 -15.23 22.55
C PHE A 129 10.45 -14.92 21.07
N VAL A 130 9.89 -15.74 20.18
CA VAL A 130 9.89 -15.45 18.74
C VAL A 130 8.84 -14.40 18.46
N SER A 131 9.21 -13.14 18.69
CA SER A 131 8.31 -11.99 18.57
C SER A 131 8.99 -10.85 17.83
N ASP A 132 8.20 -10.10 17.07
CA ASP A 132 8.60 -8.85 16.44
C ASP A 132 7.83 -7.70 17.09
N ILE A 133 8.54 -6.64 17.47
CA ILE A 133 7.96 -5.40 17.99
C ILE A 133 8.24 -4.33 16.95
N ARG A 134 7.19 -3.72 16.40
CA ARG A 134 7.27 -2.65 15.40
C ARG A 134 6.88 -1.32 15.99
N PHE A 135 7.63 -0.31 15.61
CA PHE A 135 7.37 1.09 15.90
C PHE A 135 7.34 1.82 14.58
N ASN A 136 6.19 2.33 14.17
CA ASN A 136 6.01 3.04 12.91
C ASN A 136 5.43 4.42 13.18
N TYR A 137 5.93 5.41 12.47
CA TYR A 137 5.30 6.71 12.34
C TYR A 137 4.79 6.86 10.91
N GLU A 138 3.50 7.17 10.77
CA GLU A 138 2.82 7.36 9.49
C GLU A 138 2.47 8.84 9.32
N LYS A 139 2.97 9.44 8.24
CA LYS A 139 2.68 10.81 7.82
C LYS A 139 1.78 10.77 6.58
N TYR A 140 0.64 11.43 6.63
CA TYR A 140 -0.32 11.50 5.54
C TYR A 140 -0.27 12.85 4.85
N PHE A 141 -0.42 12.85 3.52
CA PHE A 141 -0.48 14.04 2.67
C PHE A 141 -1.70 13.91 1.78
N TYR A 142 -2.54 14.94 1.78
CA TYR A 142 -3.76 15.02 0.98
C TYR A 142 -3.67 16.18 0.01
N LYS A 143 -4.13 15.96 -1.22
CA LYS A 143 -4.36 17.04 -2.17
C LYS A 143 -5.71 17.69 -1.85
N ASP A 144 -5.77 19.01 -1.96
CA ASP A 144 -7.01 19.80 -1.87
C ASP A 144 -7.79 19.66 -0.56
N GLY A 145 -7.11 19.40 0.56
CA GLY A 145 -7.74 19.41 1.88
C GLY A 145 -8.83 18.36 2.07
N GLY A 146 -8.72 17.21 1.41
CA GLY A 146 -9.63 16.09 1.61
C GLY A 146 -9.87 15.83 3.10
N ILE A 147 -11.11 15.43 3.48
CA ILE A 147 -11.42 15.11 4.87
C ILE A 147 -10.91 13.71 5.16
N PRO A 148 -9.78 13.56 5.89
CA PRO A 148 -9.24 12.25 6.19
C PRO A 148 -10.17 11.52 7.17
N HIS A 149 -10.38 10.23 6.94
CA HIS A 149 -10.93 9.37 7.98
C HIS A 149 -10.04 9.41 9.22
N THR A 150 -10.60 9.13 10.39
CA THR A 150 -9.82 9.16 11.65
C THR A 150 -8.61 8.23 11.61
N SER A 151 -8.70 7.12 10.88
CA SER A 151 -7.61 6.16 10.68
C SER A 151 -6.50 6.65 9.73
N GLU A 152 -6.73 7.71 8.96
CA GLU A 152 -5.84 8.24 7.93
C GLU A 152 -5.19 9.57 8.34
N LYS A 153 -5.09 9.83 9.62
CA LYS A 153 -4.34 10.95 10.20
C LYS A 153 -2.94 10.51 10.57
N ASP A 154 -2.04 11.48 10.67
CA ASP A 154 -0.69 11.23 11.21
C ASP A 154 -0.78 10.47 12.52
N LYS A 155 -0.06 9.38 12.64
CA LYS A 155 -0.13 8.51 13.81
C LYS A 155 1.17 7.77 14.07
N PHE A 156 1.31 7.40 15.32
CA PHE A 156 2.33 6.45 15.77
C PHE A 156 1.67 5.10 16.03
N VAL A 157 2.24 4.03 15.47
CA VAL A 157 1.71 2.67 15.58
C VAL A 157 2.74 1.78 16.23
N VAL A 158 2.32 1.05 17.27
CA VAL A 158 3.12 0.00 17.90
C VAL A 158 2.40 -1.32 17.70
N GLU A 159 3.10 -2.29 17.11
CA GLU A 159 2.58 -3.63 16.88
C GLU A 159 3.49 -4.66 17.54
N VAL A 160 2.88 -5.66 18.14
CA VAL A 160 3.59 -6.82 18.69
C VAL A 160 3.05 -8.08 18.02
N MET A 161 3.92 -8.78 17.31
CA MET A 161 3.59 -10.05 16.66
C MET A 161 4.36 -11.18 17.35
N THR A 162 3.65 -12.19 17.82
CA THR A 162 4.24 -13.39 18.42
C THR A 162 3.96 -14.60 17.54
N ARG A 163 4.95 -15.49 17.40
CA ARG A 163 4.79 -16.77 16.71
C ARG A 163 4.93 -17.89 17.73
N PHE A 164 3.95 -18.78 17.77
CA PHE A 164 3.91 -19.96 18.62
C PHE A 164 4.35 -21.20 17.86
#